data_f8bedc2e404adbdf8bcab5c8ab894c4e
#
_entry.id   f8bedc2e404adbdf8bcab5c8ab894c4e
#
_cell.length_a   1.000
_cell.length_b   1.000
_cell.length_c   1.000
_cell.angle_alpha   90.00
_cell.angle_beta   90.00
_cell.angle_gamma   90.00
#
_symmetry.space_group_name_H-M   'P 1'
#
loop_
_entity.id
_entity.type
_entity.pdbx_description
1 polymer ?
#
loop_
_entity_poly.entity_id
_entity_poly.type
_entity_poly.pdbx_seq_one_letter_code
_entity_poly.pdbx_strand_id
1 'polypeptide(L)'
;MIAVLRIFALAIFAILMFVFGCGYCLLSPRNPKHVFTFGRYFGRMSKIFGMKLELRIPEDAYSRGQHVYVANHQNSWDLFTISSAVTPKVVTVGKKSLVWMPLFGQLYWLTGNILIDRANRSKAVGTIDQVVTSLKESDVSVWMFPEGTRSRGRGLLPFKTGAFHAAIGAGLPVIPIVCSSTGGVKLNRWNNGHVIVEMLPPISTEGYDKSNVRQLANQAREQMAAKLEELDKEVVELNKK
;
A
#
# COMPACT_ATOMS: atom_id res chain seq x y z
N MET A 1 -14.31 -22.15 -15.51
CA MET A 1 -14.28 -21.25 -16.70
C MET A 1 -13.86 -19.83 -16.37
N ILE A 2 -14.53 -19.10 -15.46
CA ILE A 2 -14.19 -17.68 -15.17
C ILE A 2 -12.77 -17.47 -14.63
N ALA A 3 -12.24 -18.37 -13.78
CA ALA A 3 -10.87 -18.27 -13.27
C ALA A 3 -9.84 -18.26 -14.42
N VAL A 4 -10.04 -19.11 -15.42
CA VAL A 4 -9.13 -19.19 -16.58
C VAL A 4 -9.14 -17.86 -17.34
N LEU A 5 -10.33 -17.30 -17.61
CA LEU A 5 -10.47 -16.00 -18.28
C LEU A 5 -9.79 -14.87 -17.49
N ARG A 6 -9.93 -14.86 -16.16
CA ARG A 6 -9.28 -13.89 -15.28
C ARG A 6 -7.76 -14.02 -15.23
N ILE A 7 -7.25 -15.27 -15.22
CA ILE A 7 -5.80 -15.51 -15.27
C ILE A 7 -5.26 -15.04 -16.63
N PHE A 8 -5.96 -15.32 -17.71
CA PHE A 8 -5.56 -14.85 -19.04
C PHE A 8 -5.58 -13.32 -19.14
N ALA A 9 -6.65 -12.67 -18.66
CA ALA A 9 -6.74 -11.22 -18.59
C ALA A 9 -5.60 -10.60 -17.72
N LEU A 10 -5.29 -11.23 -16.59
CA LEU A 10 -4.17 -10.82 -15.74
C LEU A 10 -2.82 -10.96 -16.45
N ALA A 11 -2.61 -12.05 -17.17
CA ALA A 11 -1.38 -12.26 -17.94
C ALA A 11 -1.20 -11.20 -19.04
N ILE A 12 -2.26 -10.92 -19.82
CA ILE A 12 -2.25 -9.84 -20.81
C ILE A 12 -1.96 -8.49 -20.14
N PHE A 13 -2.68 -8.18 -19.04
CA PHE A 13 -2.45 -6.94 -18.29
C PHE A 13 -1.01 -6.82 -17.82
N ALA A 14 -0.43 -7.90 -17.27
CA ALA A 14 0.95 -7.91 -16.79
C ALA A 14 1.95 -7.65 -17.92
N ILE A 15 1.74 -8.26 -19.11
CA ILE A 15 2.57 -8.04 -20.30
C ILE A 15 2.45 -6.58 -20.78
N LEU A 16 1.23 -6.05 -20.89
CA LEU A 16 1.00 -4.67 -21.32
C LEU A 16 1.61 -3.68 -20.34
N MET A 17 1.44 -3.92 -19.03
CA MET A 17 2.04 -3.09 -17.98
C MET A 17 3.56 -3.16 -18.00
N PHE A 18 4.14 -4.31 -18.31
CA PHE A 18 5.59 -4.46 -18.46
C PHE A 18 6.09 -3.69 -19.68
N VAL A 19 5.55 -3.94 -20.87
CA VAL A 19 6.03 -3.34 -22.12
C VAL A 19 5.81 -1.83 -22.13
N PHE A 20 4.56 -1.41 -22.00
CA PHE A 20 4.21 0.01 -22.09
C PHE A 20 4.53 0.79 -20.83
N GLY A 21 4.38 0.16 -19.66
CA GLY A 21 4.70 0.77 -18.38
C GLY A 21 6.20 1.01 -18.21
N CYS A 22 7.04 0.05 -18.54
CA CYS A 22 8.49 0.24 -18.54
C CYS A 22 8.90 1.28 -19.58
N GLY A 23 8.35 1.21 -20.80
CA GLY A 23 8.60 2.20 -21.84
C GLY A 23 8.25 3.63 -21.39
N TYR A 24 7.07 3.79 -20.77
CA TYR A 24 6.66 5.08 -20.20
C TYR A 24 7.60 5.56 -19.08
N CYS A 25 8.01 4.66 -18.18
CA CYS A 25 8.95 5.01 -17.11
C CYS A 25 10.33 5.41 -17.62
N LEU A 26 10.79 4.86 -18.76
CA LEU A 26 12.08 5.22 -19.34
C LEU A 26 12.13 6.68 -19.83
N LEU A 27 10.98 7.30 -20.13
CA LEU A 27 10.90 8.72 -20.49
C LEU A 27 11.16 9.66 -19.29
N SER A 28 10.90 9.19 -18.06
CA SER A 28 11.21 9.91 -16.82
C SER A 28 11.49 8.92 -15.68
N PRO A 29 12.67 8.29 -15.66
CA PRO A 29 12.99 7.21 -14.73
C PRO A 29 12.82 7.65 -13.26
N ARG A 30 12.25 6.76 -12.45
CA ARG A 30 12.07 6.93 -11.01
C ARG A 30 11.22 8.16 -10.60
N ASN A 31 10.38 8.65 -11.50
CA ASN A 31 9.44 9.73 -11.17
C ASN A 31 8.36 9.21 -10.20
N PRO A 32 8.16 9.82 -9.02
CA PRO A 32 7.21 9.35 -8.02
C PRO A 32 5.73 9.41 -8.48
N LYS A 33 5.43 10.19 -9.55
CA LYS A 33 4.09 10.18 -10.17
C LYS A 33 3.72 8.84 -10.79
N HIS A 34 4.70 8.02 -11.14
CA HIS A 34 4.45 6.71 -11.75
C HIS A 34 3.71 5.75 -10.81
N VAL A 35 4.06 5.74 -9.52
CA VAL A 35 3.41 4.86 -8.54
C VAL A 35 1.91 5.16 -8.46
N PHE A 36 1.53 6.43 -8.41
CA PHE A 36 0.14 6.87 -8.46
C PHE A 36 -0.56 6.41 -9.75
N THR A 37 0.07 6.65 -10.91
CA THR A 37 -0.48 6.29 -12.22
C THR A 37 -0.74 4.78 -12.31
N PHE A 38 0.25 3.96 -11.99
CA PHE A 38 0.12 2.51 -12.07
C PHE A 38 -0.76 1.93 -10.97
N GLY A 39 -0.77 2.51 -9.76
CA GLY A 39 -1.69 2.13 -8.70
C GLY A 39 -3.16 2.19 -9.16
N ARG A 40 -3.53 3.22 -9.92
CA ARG A 40 -4.88 3.35 -10.50
C ARG A 40 -5.17 2.30 -11.58
N TYR A 41 -4.19 1.94 -12.40
CA TYR A 41 -4.37 0.85 -13.39
C TYR A 41 -4.54 -0.50 -12.69
N PHE A 42 -3.71 -0.82 -11.69
CA PHE A 42 -3.88 -2.02 -10.89
C PHE A 42 -5.23 -2.05 -10.17
N GLY A 43 -5.66 -0.94 -9.61
CA GLY A 43 -6.96 -0.84 -8.93
C GLY A 43 -8.15 -1.09 -9.86
N ARG A 44 -8.09 -0.67 -11.14
CA ARG A 44 -9.15 -0.94 -12.12
C ARG A 44 -9.34 -2.44 -12.39
N MET A 45 -8.30 -3.25 -12.18
CA MET A 45 -8.39 -4.71 -12.30
C MET A 45 -9.33 -5.33 -11.27
N SER A 46 -9.63 -4.66 -10.15
CA SER A 46 -10.61 -5.11 -9.16
C SER A 46 -11.95 -5.47 -9.81
N LYS A 47 -12.38 -4.68 -10.82
CA LYS A 47 -13.63 -4.92 -11.56
C LYS A 47 -13.61 -6.25 -12.32
N ILE A 48 -12.47 -6.61 -12.93
CA ILE A 48 -12.30 -7.89 -13.64
C ILE A 48 -12.42 -9.06 -12.66
N PHE A 49 -11.96 -8.86 -11.44
CA PHE A 49 -12.10 -9.86 -10.36
C PHE A 49 -13.49 -9.86 -9.72
N GLY A 50 -14.42 -9.01 -10.18
CA GLY A 50 -15.78 -8.93 -9.65
C GLY A 50 -15.85 -8.29 -8.26
N MET A 51 -14.87 -7.45 -7.91
CA MET A 51 -14.90 -6.65 -6.69
C MET A 51 -15.50 -5.28 -6.96
N LYS A 52 -16.42 -4.84 -6.11
CA LYS A 52 -16.96 -3.49 -6.08
C LYS A 52 -16.10 -2.67 -5.11
N LEU A 53 -15.03 -2.06 -5.66
CA LEU A 53 -14.08 -1.28 -4.87
C LEU A 53 -14.61 0.12 -4.62
N GLU A 54 -14.76 0.48 -3.35
CA GLU A 54 -15.10 1.82 -2.87
C GLU A 54 -13.86 2.45 -2.22
N LEU A 55 -13.55 3.69 -2.64
CA LEU A 55 -12.42 4.46 -2.11
C LEU A 55 -12.97 5.66 -1.32
N ARG A 56 -12.66 5.71 -0.04
CA ARG A 56 -12.97 6.82 0.87
C ARG A 56 -11.71 7.61 1.15
N ILE A 57 -11.33 8.42 0.18
CA ILE A 57 -10.13 9.26 0.23
C ILE A 57 -10.59 10.71 0.29
N PRO A 58 -10.21 11.48 1.32
CA PRO A 58 -10.53 12.91 1.40
C PRO A 58 -10.00 13.66 0.17
N GLU A 59 -10.75 14.63 -0.34
CA GLU A 59 -10.36 15.40 -1.54
C GLU A 59 -9.03 16.11 -1.37
N ASP A 60 -8.78 16.66 -0.19
CA ASP A 60 -7.53 17.34 0.16
C ASP A 60 -6.32 16.40 0.22
N ALA A 61 -6.52 15.07 0.29
CA ALA A 61 -5.43 14.09 0.32
C ALA A 61 -4.51 14.18 -0.90
N TYR A 62 -5.01 14.68 -2.02
CA TYR A 62 -4.23 14.82 -3.27
C TYR A 62 -3.33 16.05 -3.29
N SER A 63 -3.58 17.03 -2.42
CA SER A 63 -2.84 18.29 -2.28
C SER A 63 -2.08 18.42 -0.96
N ARG A 64 -2.23 17.44 -0.05
CA ARG A 64 -1.50 17.40 1.22
C ARG A 64 0.00 17.33 0.96
N GLY A 65 0.78 17.93 1.87
CA GLY A 65 2.22 17.79 1.90
C GLY A 65 2.71 16.35 2.09
N GLN A 66 3.94 16.19 2.54
CA GLN A 66 4.56 14.89 2.75
C GLN A 66 3.98 14.17 3.98
N HIS A 67 3.87 12.84 3.88
CA HIS A 67 3.35 11.97 4.93
C HIS A 67 4.02 10.59 4.89
N VAL A 68 3.93 9.86 6.00
CA VAL A 68 4.19 8.42 6.02
C VAL A 68 2.86 7.69 6.07
N TYR A 69 2.48 7.06 4.96
CA TYR A 69 1.28 6.23 4.88
C TYR A 69 1.54 4.85 5.46
N VAL A 70 0.64 4.38 6.31
CA VAL A 70 0.68 3.02 6.86
C VAL A 70 -0.63 2.29 6.54
N ALA A 71 -0.53 1.09 6.00
CA ALA A 71 -1.68 0.34 5.56
C ALA A 71 -1.66 -1.11 6.08
N ASN A 72 -2.83 -1.73 6.28
CA ASN A 72 -2.92 -3.15 6.57
C ASN A 72 -2.55 -3.99 5.34
N HIS A 73 -1.86 -5.11 5.55
CA HIS A 73 -1.36 -5.97 4.49
C HIS A 73 -1.96 -7.37 4.58
N GLN A 74 -2.90 -7.68 3.72
CA GLN A 74 -3.68 -8.91 3.83
C GLN A 74 -3.15 -10.05 2.97
N ASN A 75 -3.11 -9.84 1.67
CA ASN A 75 -2.79 -10.89 0.69
C ASN A 75 -2.42 -10.29 -0.68
N SER A 76 -2.49 -11.08 -1.75
CA SER A 76 -2.15 -10.62 -3.10
C SER A 76 -3.20 -9.69 -3.72
N TRP A 77 -4.43 -9.66 -3.18
CA TRP A 77 -5.48 -8.75 -3.64
C TRP A 77 -5.19 -7.29 -3.31
N ASP A 78 -4.31 -7.01 -2.34
CA ASP A 78 -3.91 -5.65 -1.98
C ASP A 78 -3.37 -4.88 -3.18
N LEU A 79 -2.75 -5.58 -4.15
CA LEU A 79 -2.29 -4.97 -5.39
C LEU A 79 -3.45 -4.40 -6.25
N PHE A 80 -4.65 -4.96 -6.13
CA PHE A 80 -5.83 -4.59 -6.93
C PHE A 80 -6.87 -3.80 -6.13
N THR A 81 -6.63 -3.59 -4.85
CA THR A 81 -7.52 -2.86 -3.96
C THR A 81 -6.83 -1.62 -3.41
N ILE A 82 -5.93 -1.79 -2.45
CA ILE A 82 -5.33 -0.69 -1.69
C ILE A 82 -4.39 0.18 -2.54
N SER A 83 -3.81 -0.35 -3.64
CA SER A 83 -2.99 0.44 -4.57
C SER A 83 -3.75 1.61 -5.20
N SER A 84 -5.09 1.53 -5.27
CA SER A 84 -5.94 2.62 -5.77
C SER A 84 -5.98 3.83 -4.85
N ALA A 85 -5.64 3.65 -3.57
CA ALA A 85 -5.63 4.72 -2.57
C ALA A 85 -4.31 5.52 -2.54
N VAL A 86 -3.32 5.13 -3.37
CA VAL A 86 -2.06 5.86 -3.49
C VAL A 86 -2.32 7.25 -4.03
N THR A 87 -1.78 8.29 -3.36
CA THR A 87 -1.85 9.68 -3.79
C THR A 87 -0.62 10.07 -4.63
N PRO A 88 -0.63 11.21 -5.33
CA PRO A 88 0.55 11.68 -6.08
C PRO A 88 1.80 11.81 -5.19
N LYS A 89 2.97 11.64 -5.79
CA LYS A 89 4.28 11.73 -5.12
C LYS A 89 4.49 10.73 -3.96
N VAL A 90 3.78 9.61 -3.97
CA VAL A 90 3.99 8.52 -3.02
C VAL A 90 4.87 7.45 -3.65
N VAL A 91 5.88 6.99 -2.92
CA VAL A 91 6.66 5.79 -3.25
C VAL A 91 6.44 4.71 -2.20
N THR A 92 6.50 3.45 -2.60
CA THR A 92 6.30 2.34 -1.67
C THR A 92 7.63 1.75 -1.22
N VAL A 93 7.66 1.17 -0.03
CA VAL A 93 8.83 0.46 0.50
C VAL A 93 8.63 -1.04 0.34
N GLY A 94 9.36 -1.63 -0.58
CA GLY A 94 9.28 -3.04 -0.93
C GLY A 94 10.53 -3.85 -0.61
N LYS A 95 10.41 -5.18 -0.63
CA LYS A 95 11.53 -6.09 -0.43
C LYS A 95 12.46 -6.06 -1.66
N LYS A 96 13.78 -6.00 -1.46
CA LYS A 96 14.79 -5.98 -2.54
C LYS A 96 14.60 -7.12 -3.56
N SER A 97 14.19 -8.31 -3.11
CA SER A 97 13.95 -9.45 -4.01
C SER A 97 12.77 -9.24 -4.99
N LEU A 98 11.92 -8.22 -4.80
CA LEU A 98 10.84 -7.90 -5.74
C LEU A 98 11.36 -7.53 -7.13
N VAL A 99 12.57 -6.96 -7.24
CA VAL A 99 13.20 -6.61 -8.54
C VAL A 99 13.28 -7.82 -9.47
N TRP A 100 13.49 -9.00 -8.91
CA TRP A 100 13.64 -10.25 -9.68
C TRP A 100 12.31 -10.91 -10.07
N MET A 101 11.16 -10.32 -9.67
CA MET A 101 9.85 -10.82 -10.06
C MET A 101 9.59 -10.51 -11.54
N PRO A 102 9.39 -11.52 -12.39
CA PRO A 102 9.17 -11.29 -13.82
C PRO A 102 7.97 -10.36 -14.08
N LEU A 103 8.08 -9.49 -15.06
CA LEU A 103 7.07 -8.52 -15.54
C LEU A 103 6.65 -7.45 -14.52
N PHE A 104 6.91 -7.65 -13.23
CA PHE A 104 6.53 -6.72 -12.17
C PHE A 104 7.74 -6.00 -11.57
N GLY A 105 8.82 -6.71 -11.31
CA GLY A 105 9.95 -6.19 -10.54
C GLY A 105 10.67 -5.03 -11.21
N GLN A 106 10.84 -5.11 -12.50
CA GLN A 106 11.48 -4.07 -13.32
C GLN A 106 10.63 -2.79 -13.33
N LEU A 107 9.30 -2.93 -13.52
CA LEU A 107 8.37 -1.82 -13.45
C LEU A 107 8.37 -1.21 -12.04
N TYR A 108 8.33 -2.06 -11.00
CA TYR A 108 8.38 -1.61 -9.60
C TYR A 108 9.62 -0.78 -9.28
N TRP A 109 10.79 -1.17 -9.83
CA TRP A 109 12.03 -0.42 -9.66
C TRP A 109 12.02 0.88 -10.46
N LEU A 110 11.58 0.85 -11.71
CA LEU A 110 11.52 2.02 -12.61
C LEU A 110 10.56 3.10 -12.11
N THR A 111 9.51 2.72 -11.35
CA THR A 111 8.57 3.68 -10.74
C THR A 111 9.14 4.45 -9.55
N GLY A 112 10.39 4.18 -9.13
CA GLY A 112 11.06 4.92 -8.06
C GLY A 112 10.79 4.39 -6.66
N ASN A 113 10.17 3.23 -6.52
CA ASN A 113 9.94 2.60 -5.22
C ASN A 113 11.24 2.30 -4.48
N ILE A 114 11.21 2.39 -3.16
CA ILE A 114 12.35 2.12 -2.27
C ILE A 114 12.44 0.61 -2.01
N LEU A 115 13.62 0.06 -2.24
CA LEU A 115 13.86 -1.37 -2.06
C LEU A 115 14.73 -1.62 -0.82
N ILE A 116 14.22 -2.45 0.09
CA ILE A 116 14.91 -2.76 1.35
C ILE A 116 15.27 -4.23 1.50
N ASP A 117 16.45 -4.47 2.08
CA ASP A 117 16.85 -5.81 2.50
C ASP A 117 16.35 -6.04 3.94
N ARG A 118 15.29 -6.83 4.06
CA ARG A 118 14.68 -7.16 5.37
C ARG A 118 15.32 -8.36 6.06
N ALA A 119 16.25 -9.05 5.40
CA ALA A 119 16.85 -10.28 5.93
C ALA A 119 17.92 -9.99 7.00
N ASN A 120 18.51 -8.79 6.98
CA ASN A 120 19.57 -8.40 7.90
C ASN A 120 19.09 -7.26 8.80
N ARG A 121 19.01 -7.51 10.12
CA ARG A 121 18.49 -6.55 11.11
C ARG A 121 19.36 -5.29 11.24
N SER A 122 20.68 -5.42 11.11
CA SER A 122 21.59 -4.26 11.10
C SER A 122 21.42 -3.40 9.85
N LYS A 123 21.15 -4.03 8.69
CA LYS A 123 20.82 -3.31 7.46
C LYS A 123 19.42 -2.71 7.48
N ALA A 124 18.50 -3.24 8.29
CA ALA A 124 17.16 -2.69 8.44
C ALA A 124 17.17 -1.30 9.09
N VAL A 125 18.07 -1.05 10.04
CA VAL A 125 18.25 0.29 10.66
C VAL A 125 18.75 1.28 9.61
N GLY A 126 19.83 0.96 8.90
CA GLY A 126 20.34 1.81 7.82
C GLY A 126 19.33 2.04 6.68
N THR A 127 18.36 1.14 6.53
CA THR A 127 17.28 1.34 5.55
C THR A 127 16.24 2.35 6.03
N ILE A 128 15.92 2.38 7.32
CA ILE A 128 15.01 3.43 7.86
C ILE A 128 15.68 4.80 7.73
N ASP A 129 16.98 4.89 7.97
CA ASP A 129 17.74 6.14 7.76
C ASP A 129 17.70 6.58 6.28
N GLN A 130 17.81 5.64 5.32
CA GLN A 130 17.61 5.92 3.89
C GLN A 130 16.21 6.43 3.58
N VAL A 131 15.17 5.87 4.21
CA VAL A 131 13.79 6.36 4.06
C VAL A 131 13.67 7.78 4.61
N VAL A 132 14.22 8.05 5.80
CA VAL A 132 14.24 9.41 6.40
C VAL A 132 14.95 10.40 5.49
N THR A 133 16.12 10.04 4.97
CA THR A 133 16.87 10.85 4.00
C THR A 133 16.02 11.15 2.77
N SER A 134 15.40 10.12 2.18
CA SER A 134 14.54 10.30 1.00
C SER A 134 13.35 11.22 1.29
N LEU A 135 12.74 11.13 2.47
CA LEU A 135 11.66 12.01 2.89
C LEU A 135 12.11 13.46 3.06
N LYS A 136 13.35 13.69 3.55
CA LYS A 136 13.89 15.05 3.78
C LYS A 136 14.41 15.71 2.51
N GLU A 137 15.00 14.93 1.61
CA GLU A 137 15.67 15.44 0.41
C GLU A 137 14.78 15.50 -0.83
N SER A 138 13.67 14.75 -0.83
CA SER A 138 12.74 14.68 -1.96
C SER A 138 11.34 15.06 -1.52
N ASP A 139 10.58 15.71 -2.37
CA ASP A 139 9.16 16.03 -2.12
C ASP A 139 8.28 14.78 -2.38
N VAL A 140 8.54 13.70 -1.60
CA VAL A 140 7.80 12.44 -1.69
C VAL A 140 7.26 12.01 -0.35
N SER A 141 6.12 11.34 -0.36
CA SER A 141 5.58 10.58 0.75
C SER A 141 5.97 9.11 0.62
N VAL A 142 5.97 8.38 1.71
CA VAL A 142 6.33 6.96 1.70
C VAL A 142 5.17 6.11 2.18
N TRP A 143 4.89 5.02 1.46
CA TRP A 143 3.89 4.04 1.83
C TRP A 143 4.53 2.77 2.37
N MET A 144 4.13 2.38 3.57
CA MET A 144 4.66 1.19 4.25
C MET A 144 3.54 0.30 4.79
N PHE A 145 3.83 -1.00 4.86
CA PHE A 145 3.01 -1.96 5.57
C PHE A 145 3.69 -2.29 6.91
N PRO A 146 3.21 -1.71 8.04
CA PRO A 146 3.92 -1.82 9.32
C PRO A 146 3.91 -3.23 9.89
N GLU A 147 3.02 -4.10 9.45
CA GLU A 147 3.02 -5.53 9.79
C GLU A 147 4.30 -6.23 9.29
N GLY A 148 4.91 -5.73 8.23
CA GLY A 148 6.12 -6.28 7.62
C GLY A 148 5.93 -7.62 6.90
N THR A 149 4.74 -8.17 6.90
CA THR A 149 4.33 -9.39 6.18
C THR A 149 2.82 -9.37 5.93
N ARG A 150 2.34 -10.21 5.02
CA ARG A 150 0.91 -10.40 4.78
C ARG A 150 0.25 -11.15 5.93
N SER A 151 -0.92 -10.68 6.36
CA SER A 151 -1.66 -11.32 7.47
C SER A 151 -2.30 -12.64 7.08
N ARG A 152 -2.70 -12.81 5.81
CA ARG A 152 -3.30 -14.05 5.28
C ARG A 152 -4.49 -14.55 6.09
N GLY A 153 -5.41 -13.64 6.44
CA GLY A 153 -6.63 -13.96 7.18
C GLY A 153 -6.48 -14.00 8.70
N ARG A 154 -5.31 -13.63 9.25
CA ARG A 154 -5.08 -13.58 10.71
C ARG A 154 -5.48 -12.24 11.35
N GLY A 155 -6.27 -11.44 10.67
CA GLY A 155 -6.59 -10.08 11.09
C GLY A 155 -5.40 -9.12 10.98
N LEU A 156 -5.46 -8.01 11.70
CA LEU A 156 -4.40 -7.00 11.73
C LEU A 156 -3.25 -7.46 12.66
N LEU A 157 -2.09 -7.73 12.09
CA LEU A 157 -0.92 -8.20 12.83
C LEU A 157 -0.30 -7.09 13.68
N PRO A 158 0.56 -7.42 14.67
CA PRO A 158 1.34 -6.44 15.41
C PRO A 158 2.22 -5.59 14.48
N PHE A 159 2.30 -4.28 14.77
CA PHE A 159 3.08 -3.35 13.98
C PHE A 159 4.55 -3.34 14.40
N LYS A 160 5.43 -3.33 13.42
CA LYS A 160 6.84 -2.98 13.56
C LYS A 160 6.99 -1.47 13.60
N THR A 161 8.00 -0.98 14.29
CA THR A 161 8.20 0.46 14.52
C THR A 161 8.88 1.20 13.35
N GLY A 162 9.34 0.51 12.31
CA GLY A 162 10.14 1.12 11.25
C GLY A 162 9.47 2.29 10.53
N ALA A 163 8.17 2.18 10.18
CA ALA A 163 7.43 3.27 9.56
C ALA A 163 7.31 4.49 10.48
N PHE A 164 7.11 4.24 11.75
CA PHE A 164 6.96 5.28 12.77
C PHE A 164 8.29 5.96 13.10
N HIS A 165 9.40 5.22 13.12
CA HIS A 165 10.74 5.82 13.19
C HIS A 165 11.02 6.71 11.98
N ALA A 166 10.60 6.31 10.76
CA ALA A 166 10.74 7.13 9.58
C ALA A 166 9.93 8.43 9.69
N ALA A 167 8.68 8.34 10.17
CA ALA A 167 7.80 9.50 10.35
C ALA A 167 8.38 10.48 11.37
N ILE A 168 8.75 10.01 12.58
CA ILE A 168 9.37 10.83 13.63
C ILE A 168 10.69 11.44 13.13
N GLY A 169 11.56 10.63 12.50
CA GLY A 169 12.85 11.09 12.01
C GLY A 169 12.77 12.15 10.90
N ALA A 170 11.68 12.15 10.14
CA ALA A 170 11.41 13.15 9.11
C ALA A 170 10.54 14.32 9.62
N GLY A 171 9.96 14.24 10.82
CA GLY A 171 9.00 15.23 11.33
C GLY A 171 7.67 15.24 10.57
N LEU A 172 7.26 14.10 10.03
CA LEU A 172 6.08 13.97 9.18
C LEU A 172 4.95 13.22 9.89
N PRO A 173 3.67 13.60 9.67
CA PRO A 173 2.56 12.86 10.22
C PRO A 173 2.40 11.47 9.58
N VAL A 174 1.76 10.57 10.33
CA VAL A 174 1.39 9.22 9.85
C VAL A 174 -0.06 9.25 9.38
N ILE A 175 -0.33 8.77 8.17
CA ILE A 175 -1.70 8.58 7.67
C ILE A 175 -2.02 7.09 7.61
N PRO A 176 -2.94 6.59 8.45
CA PRO A 176 -3.41 5.23 8.36
C PRO A 176 -4.37 5.05 7.17
N ILE A 177 -4.25 3.91 6.48
CA ILE A 177 -5.16 3.49 5.43
C ILE A 177 -5.64 2.08 5.73
N VAL A 178 -6.94 1.88 5.71
CA VAL A 178 -7.56 0.61 6.06
C VAL A 178 -8.33 0.06 4.86
N CYS A 179 -8.00 -1.16 4.48
CA CYS A 179 -8.75 -1.94 3.50
C CYS A 179 -9.55 -3.02 4.23
N SER A 180 -10.85 -3.10 3.98
CA SER A 180 -11.71 -4.17 4.49
C SER A 180 -11.19 -5.55 4.09
N SER A 181 -11.66 -6.59 4.77
CA SER A 181 -11.15 -7.95 4.58
C SER A 181 -11.41 -8.50 3.18
N THR A 182 -10.33 -8.96 2.54
CA THR A 182 -10.35 -9.55 1.18
C THR A 182 -10.19 -11.07 1.19
N GLY A 183 -10.22 -11.71 2.35
CA GLY A 183 -10.06 -13.17 2.49
C GLY A 183 -11.12 -14.01 1.78
N GLY A 184 -12.31 -13.44 1.56
CA GLY A 184 -13.42 -14.06 0.84
C GLY A 184 -13.32 -14.02 -0.69
N VAL A 185 -12.38 -13.26 -1.27
CA VAL A 185 -12.23 -13.09 -2.71
C VAL A 185 -11.69 -14.37 -3.37
N LYS A 186 -12.39 -14.84 -4.40
CA LYS A 186 -12.03 -16.07 -5.14
C LYS A 186 -12.00 -15.81 -6.64
N LEU A 187 -10.97 -16.34 -7.32
CA LEU A 187 -10.84 -16.22 -8.78
C LEU A 187 -12.02 -16.83 -9.54
N ASN A 188 -12.62 -17.89 -9.00
CA ASN A 188 -13.73 -18.61 -9.66
C ASN A 188 -15.11 -18.13 -9.21
N ARG A 189 -15.22 -17.04 -8.48
CA ARG A 189 -16.50 -16.43 -8.06
C ARG A 189 -16.79 -15.23 -8.96
N TRP A 190 -17.98 -15.18 -9.58
CA TRP A 190 -18.36 -14.10 -10.51
C TRP A 190 -18.40 -12.74 -9.80
N ASN A 191 -19.16 -12.66 -8.70
CA ASN A 191 -19.29 -11.48 -7.85
C ASN A 191 -18.54 -11.73 -6.53
N ASN A 192 -17.46 -10.99 -6.31
CA ASN A 192 -16.67 -11.05 -5.07
C ASN A 192 -17.11 -10.00 -4.03
N GLY A 193 -18.18 -9.26 -4.31
CA GLY A 193 -18.75 -8.32 -3.36
C GLY A 193 -17.99 -7.00 -3.25
N HIS A 194 -18.27 -6.29 -2.17
CA HIS A 194 -17.72 -4.98 -1.89
C HIS A 194 -16.36 -5.10 -1.19
N VAL A 195 -15.48 -4.15 -1.49
CA VAL A 195 -14.23 -3.92 -0.77
C VAL A 195 -14.12 -2.42 -0.57
N ILE A 196 -13.93 -1.98 0.68
CA ILE A 196 -13.81 -0.56 1.03
C ILE A 196 -12.36 -0.29 1.42
N VAL A 197 -11.80 0.79 0.88
CA VAL A 197 -10.50 1.32 1.29
C VAL A 197 -10.71 2.73 1.79
N GLU A 198 -10.36 2.98 3.05
CA GLU A 198 -10.57 4.26 3.71
C GLU A 198 -9.24 4.84 4.22
N MET A 199 -9.04 6.13 3.97
CA MET A 199 -7.93 6.92 4.49
C MET A 199 -8.39 7.61 5.76
N LEU A 200 -7.71 7.35 6.88
CA LEU A 200 -8.00 7.94 8.18
C LEU A 200 -7.33 9.33 8.33
N PRO A 201 -7.76 10.13 9.32
CA PRO A 201 -7.09 11.39 9.65
C PRO A 201 -5.62 11.18 9.97
N PRO A 202 -4.76 12.18 9.68
CA PRO A 202 -3.34 12.13 10.05
C PRO A 202 -3.13 12.06 11.56
N ILE A 203 -2.17 11.27 11.99
CA ILE A 203 -1.67 11.21 13.36
C ILE A 203 -0.40 12.05 13.43
N SER A 204 -0.38 13.10 14.26
CA SER A 204 0.81 13.92 14.48
C SER A 204 1.94 13.09 15.08
N THR A 205 3.18 13.42 14.70
CA THR A 205 4.38 12.89 15.34
C THR A 205 4.96 13.83 16.39
N GLU A 206 4.34 14.97 16.63
CA GLU A 206 4.75 15.90 17.69
C GLU A 206 4.66 15.24 19.07
N GLY A 207 5.70 15.42 19.88
CA GLY A 207 5.81 14.78 21.20
C GLY A 207 6.27 13.31 21.17
N TYR A 208 6.49 12.76 19.97
CA TYR A 208 7.06 11.42 19.82
C TYR A 208 8.54 11.46 19.46
N ASP A 209 9.30 10.53 20.04
CA ASP A 209 10.72 10.33 19.77
C ASP A 209 11.06 8.82 19.70
N LYS A 210 12.36 8.49 19.68
CA LYS A 210 12.81 7.10 19.61
C LYS A 210 12.42 6.28 20.87
N SER A 211 12.22 6.92 22.03
CA SER A 211 11.91 6.24 23.29
C SER A 211 10.43 5.80 23.36
N ASN A 212 9.53 6.58 22.78
CA ASN A 212 8.09 6.35 22.83
C ASN A 212 7.45 5.97 21.47
N VAL A 213 8.26 5.71 20.44
CA VAL A 213 7.80 5.30 19.08
C VAL A 213 6.80 4.13 19.12
N ARG A 214 6.90 3.24 20.11
CA ARG A 214 5.96 2.12 20.27
C ARG A 214 4.56 2.59 20.59
N GLN A 215 4.41 3.70 21.32
CA GLN A 215 3.10 4.28 21.64
C GLN A 215 2.42 4.79 20.37
N LEU A 216 3.14 5.51 19.48
CA LEU A 216 2.62 5.94 18.18
C LEU A 216 2.20 4.75 17.31
N ALA A 217 3.01 3.69 17.28
CA ALA A 217 2.68 2.47 16.53
C ALA A 217 1.43 1.78 17.07
N ASN A 218 1.26 1.73 18.39
CA ASN A 218 0.08 1.15 19.03
C ASN A 218 -1.16 2.00 18.77
N GLN A 219 -1.08 3.32 18.90
CA GLN A 219 -2.17 4.25 18.59
C GLN A 219 -2.66 4.06 17.14
N ALA A 220 -1.75 4.06 16.18
CA ALA A 220 -2.11 3.83 14.78
C ALA A 220 -2.76 2.46 14.58
N ARG A 221 -2.23 1.42 15.23
CA ARG A 221 -2.78 0.06 15.13
C ARG A 221 -4.18 -0.04 15.73
N GLU A 222 -4.45 0.58 16.87
CA GLU A 222 -5.74 0.59 17.53
C GLU A 222 -6.80 1.29 16.68
N GLN A 223 -6.47 2.46 16.11
CA GLN A 223 -7.36 3.17 15.18
C GLN A 223 -7.65 2.32 13.93
N MET A 224 -6.63 1.71 13.35
CA MET A 224 -6.79 0.85 12.18
C MET A 224 -7.58 -0.43 12.49
N ALA A 225 -7.42 -1.01 13.68
CA ALA A 225 -8.16 -2.20 14.09
C ALA A 225 -9.65 -1.89 14.26
N ALA A 226 -9.99 -0.79 14.94
CA ALA A 226 -11.38 -0.35 15.12
C ALA A 226 -12.04 -0.07 13.75
N LYS A 227 -11.34 0.64 12.86
CA LYS A 227 -11.86 0.93 11.52
C LYS A 227 -12.00 -0.34 10.67
N LEU A 228 -11.07 -1.27 10.74
CA LEU A 228 -11.16 -2.53 10.01
C LEU A 228 -12.42 -3.33 10.42
N GLU A 229 -12.72 -3.38 11.72
CA GLU A 229 -13.93 -4.04 12.23
C GLU A 229 -15.20 -3.34 11.74
N GLU A 230 -15.21 -2.00 11.71
CA GLU A 230 -16.32 -1.20 11.19
C GLU A 230 -16.54 -1.48 9.69
N LEU A 231 -15.49 -1.40 8.88
CA LEU A 231 -15.56 -1.64 7.44
C LEU A 231 -15.98 -3.07 7.11
N ASP A 232 -15.51 -4.06 7.87
CA ASP A 232 -15.88 -5.46 7.66
C ASP A 232 -17.39 -5.69 7.97
N LYS A 233 -17.93 -5.07 9.01
CA LYS A 233 -19.38 -5.10 9.29
C LYS A 233 -20.19 -4.45 8.17
N GLU A 234 -19.76 -3.29 7.70
CA GLU A 234 -20.40 -2.57 6.59
C GLU A 234 -20.40 -3.40 5.30
N VAL A 235 -19.25 -4.00 4.94
CA VAL A 235 -19.14 -4.87 3.75
C VAL A 235 -20.09 -6.06 3.84
N VAL A 236 -20.27 -6.65 5.02
CA VAL A 236 -21.25 -7.73 5.23
C VAL A 236 -22.67 -7.25 4.91
N GLU A 237 -23.07 -6.06 5.36
CA GLU A 237 -24.40 -5.51 5.10
C GLU A 237 -24.59 -5.13 3.61
N LEU A 238 -23.57 -4.55 2.98
CA LEU A 238 -23.61 -4.22 1.55
C LEU A 238 -23.74 -5.47 0.66
N ASN A 239 -23.20 -6.59 1.09
CA ASN A 239 -23.22 -7.84 0.33
C ASN A 239 -24.51 -8.65 0.52
N LYS A 240 -25.41 -8.27 1.46
CA LYS A 240 -26.76 -8.85 1.62
C LYS A 240 -27.76 -8.25 0.63
N LYS A 241 -27.49 -7.05 0.15
CA LYS A 241 -28.31 -6.32 -0.85
C LYS A 241 -27.94 -6.75 -2.27
#